data_7bddde2be570923676208444cfa82522
#
_entry.id   7bddde2be570923676208444cfa82522
#
_cell.length_a   1.000
_cell.length_b   1.000
_cell.length_c   1.000
_cell.angle_alpha   90.00
_cell.angle_beta   90.00
_cell.angle_gamma   90.00
#
_symmetry.space_group_name_H-M   'P 1'
#
loop_
_entity.id
_entity.type
_entity.pdbx_description
1 polymer ?
#
loop_
_entity_poly.entity_id
_entity_poly.type
_entity_poly.pdbx_seq_one_letter_code
_entity_poly.pdbx_strand_id
1 'polypeptide(L)' 'VSVKRKELIKYLEQNGFYLLREGGNHSIYTNDIKTLPVKRHRTIDRITANEICKQAGLSPNF' A
#
# COMPACT_ATOMS: atom_id res chain seq x y z
N VAL A 1 3.78 -4.53 16.05
CA VAL A 1 2.36 -4.35 15.73
C VAL A 1 2.18 -4.45 14.23
N SER A 2 1.21 -5.24 13.81
CA SER A 2 0.93 -5.46 12.39
C SER A 2 -0.27 -4.63 11.94
N VAL A 3 -0.25 -4.25 10.66
CA VAL A 3 -1.34 -3.54 10.02
C VAL A 3 -2.04 -4.52 9.10
N LYS A 4 -3.36 -4.55 9.11
CA LYS A 4 -4.11 -5.38 8.18
C LYS A 4 -3.94 -4.83 6.76
N ARG A 5 -3.60 -5.72 5.83
CA ARG A 5 -3.38 -5.32 4.44
C ARG A 5 -4.57 -4.55 3.88
N LYS A 6 -5.78 -4.99 4.19
CA LYS A 6 -6.99 -4.31 3.68
C LYS A 6 -7.11 -2.87 4.18
N GLU A 7 -6.61 -2.57 5.37
CA GLU A 7 -6.64 -1.21 5.89
C GLU A 7 -5.65 -0.31 5.17
N LEU A 8 -4.46 -0.84 4.88
CA LEU A 8 -3.49 -0.11 4.08
C LEU A 8 -4.04 0.17 2.69
N ILE A 9 -4.63 -0.84 2.06
CA ILE A 9 -5.20 -0.69 0.72
C ILE A 9 -6.33 0.32 0.73
N LYS A 10 -7.20 0.28 1.74
CA LYS A 10 -8.28 1.25 1.86
C LYS A 10 -7.74 2.67 1.96
N TYR A 11 -6.68 2.85 2.73
CA TYR A 11 -6.04 4.16 2.86
C TYR A 11 -5.48 4.64 1.52
N LEU A 12 -4.82 3.76 0.79
CA LEU A 12 -4.31 4.08 -0.54
C LEU A 12 -5.44 4.44 -1.49
N GLU A 13 -6.52 3.66 -1.50
CA GLU A 13 -7.67 3.93 -2.38
C GLU A 13 -8.33 5.26 -2.06
N GLN A 14 -8.41 5.64 -0.80
CA GLN A 14 -8.95 6.93 -0.39
C GLN A 14 -8.11 8.10 -0.91
N ASN A 15 -6.87 7.83 -1.27
CA ASN A 15 -5.94 8.83 -1.76
C ASN A 15 -5.65 8.70 -3.26
N GLY A 16 -6.54 8.05 -3.98
CA GLY A 16 -6.50 8.01 -5.44
C GLY A 16 -5.70 6.85 -6.02
N PHE A 17 -5.25 5.91 -5.20
CA PHE A 17 -4.55 4.74 -5.70
C PHE A 17 -5.53 3.64 -6.09
N TYR A 18 -5.15 2.85 -7.07
CA TYR A 18 -5.97 1.71 -7.51
C TYR A 18 -5.06 0.57 -7.94
N LEU A 19 -5.62 -0.62 -8.01
CA LEU A 19 -4.86 -1.80 -8.42
C LEU A 19 -4.55 -1.70 -9.89
N LEU A 20 -3.26 -1.60 -10.21
CA LEU A 20 -2.80 -1.55 -11.60
C LEU A 20 -2.70 -2.96 -12.16
N ARG A 21 -2.09 -3.87 -11.40
CA ARG A 21 -1.96 -5.27 -11.81
C ARG A 21 -1.52 -6.10 -10.61
N GLU A 22 -1.69 -7.41 -10.72
CA GLU A 22 -1.18 -8.34 -9.73
C GLU A 22 0.04 -9.06 -10.28
N GLY A 23 1.16 -8.94 -9.58
CA GLY A 23 2.35 -9.74 -9.83
C GLY A 23 2.34 -10.97 -8.94
N GLY A 24 3.43 -11.73 -8.96
CA GLY A 24 3.54 -12.96 -8.19
C GLY A 24 3.24 -12.80 -6.72
N ASN A 25 4.15 -12.13 -6.00
CA ASN A 25 4.02 -11.96 -4.55
C ASN A 25 3.56 -10.55 -4.15
N HIS A 26 3.25 -9.70 -5.12
CA HIS A 26 2.90 -8.31 -4.87
C HIS A 26 1.72 -7.89 -5.72
N SER A 27 0.91 -7.00 -5.17
CA SER A 27 -0.10 -6.28 -5.92
C SER A 27 0.47 -4.89 -6.21
N ILE A 28 0.37 -4.45 -7.44
CA ILE A 28 0.93 -3.16 -7.86
C ILE A 28 -0.19 -2.12 -7.87
N TYR A 29 -0.03 -1.11 -7.03
CA TYR A 29 -0.99 0.00 -6.93
C TYR A 29 -0.39 1.27 -7.50
N THR A 30 -1.22 2.09 -8.10
CA THR A 30 -0.76 3.33 -8.73
C THR A 30 -1.84 4.41 -8.63
N ASN A 31 -1.38 5.67 -8.68
CA ASN A 31 -2.26 6.82 -8.84
C ASN A 31 -1.94 7.56 -10.14
N ASP A 32 -1.35 6.87 -11.11
CA ASP A 32 -0.89 7.40 -12.40
C ASP A 32 0.37 8.25 -12.31
N ILE A 33 0.83 8.58 -11.12
CA ILE A 33 2.06 9.35 -10.91
C ILE A 33 3.09 8.47 -10.21
N LYS A 34 2.65 7.74 -9.19
CA LYS A 34 3.51 6.88 -8.40
C LYS A 34 3.00 5.45 -8.45
N THR A 35 3.92 4.51 -8.38
CA THR A 35 3.59 3.08 -8.43
C THR A 35 4.21 2.40 -7.21
N LEU A 36 3.42 1.61 -6.51
CA LEU A 36 3.80 0.98 -5.26
C LEU A 36 3.60 -0.52 -5.31
N PRO A 37 4.58 -1.33 -4.88
CA PRO A 37 4.34 -2.75 -4.65
C PRO A 37 3.79 -2.95 -3.24
N VAL A 38 2.68 -3.67 -3.13
CA VAL A 38 2.09 -4.03 -1.84
C VAL A 38 2.13 -5.53 -1.70
N LYS A 39 2.75 -6.03 -0.63
CA LYS A 39 2.85 -7.46 -0.39
C LYS A 39 1.47 -8.08 -0.25
N ARG A 40 1.33 -9.33 -0.69
CA ARG A 40 0.06 -10.03 -0.65
C ARG A 40 -0.15 -10.81 0.65
N HIS A 41 0.53 -10.40 1.70
CA HIS A 41 0.34 -10.97 3.04
C HIS A 41 -0.88 -10.34 3.70
N ARG A 42 -1.56 -11.13 4.52
CA ARG A 42 -2.76 -10.66 5.22
C ARG A 42 -2.45 -9.48 6.13
N THR A 43 -1.27 -9.49 6.74
CA THR A 43 -0.84 -8.39 7.60
C THR A 43 0.51 -7.89 7.12
N ILE A 44 0.75 -6.61 7.35
CA ILE A 44 1.98 -5.94 6.95
C ILE A 44 2.56 -5.28 8.18
N ASP A 45 3.87 -5.39 8.36
CA ASP A 45 4.54 -4.73 9.47
C ASP A 45 4.28 -3.23 9.41
N ARG A 46 4.06 -2.62 10.59
CA ARG A 46 3.73 -1.20 10.67
C ARG A 46 4.79 -0.33 10.02
N ILE A 47 6.06 -0.66 10.21
CA ILE A 47 7.15 0.11 9.61
C ILE A 47 7.06 0.04 8.09
N THR A 48 6.83 -1.14 7.55
CA THR A 48 6.68 -1.34 6.11
C THR A 48 5.46 -0.60 5.58
N ALA A 49 4.33 -0.65 6.31
CA ALA A 49 3.12 0.05 5.90
C ALA A 49 3.36 1.55 5.84
N ASN A 50 4.04 2.11 6.84
CA ASN A 50 4.37 3.54 6.84
C ASN A 50 5.35 3.90 5.73
N GLU A 51 6.29 3.02 5.41
CA GLU A 51 7.20 3.25 4.28
C GLU A 51 6.44 3.30 2.96
N ILE A 52 5.45 2.43 2.78
CA ILE A 52 4.61 2.46 1.60
C ILE A 52 3.86 3.80 1.53
N CYS A 53 3.34 4.28 2.65
CA CYS A 53 2.68 5.58 2.68
C CYS A 53 3.62 6.69 2.25
N LYS A 54 4.84 6.68 2.76
CA LYS A 54 5.85 7.69 2.39
C LYS A 54 6.18 7.64 0.91
N GLN A 55 6.34 6.44 0.36
CA GLN A 55 6.60 6.27 -1.07
C GLN A 55 5.43 6.79 -1.91
N ALA A 56 4.23 6.71 -1.37
CA ALA A 56 3.04 7.21 -2.04
C ALA A 56 2.88 8.73 -1.92
N GLY A 57 3.74 9.38 -1.15
CA GLY A 57 3.60 10.81 -0.88
C GLY A 57 2.54 11.11 0.14
N LEU A 58 2.14 10.12 0.93
CA LEU A 58 1.12 10.26 1.97
C LEU A 58 1.75 10.31 3.35
N SER A 59 1.01 10.83 4.31
CA SER A 59 1.46 10.82 5.69
C SER A 59 1.42 9.39 6.26
N PRO A 60 2.45 8.99 7.01
CA PRO A 60 2.40 7.69 7.71
C PRO A 60 1.21 7.69 8.66
N ASN A 61 0.36 6.68 8.55
CA ASN A 61 -0.91 6.66 9.29
C ASN A 61 -1.08 5.41 10.17
N PHE A 62 -0.02 4.63 10.32
CA PHE A 62 -0.13 3.37 11.06
C PHE A 62 0.84 3.24 12.21
#